data_186edc3449ae10ba0d612dc707e0ed33
#
_entry.id   186edc3449ae10ba0d612dc707e0ed33
#
_cell.length_a   1.000
_cell.length_b   1.000
_cell.length_c   1.000
_cell.angle_alpha   90.00
_cell.angle_beta   90.00
_cell.angle_gamma   90.00
#
_symmetry.space_group_name_H-M   'P 1'
#
loop_
_entity.id
_entity.type
_entity.pdbx_description
1 polymer ?
#
loop_
_entity_poly.entity_id
_entity_poly.type
_entity_poly.pdbx_seq_one_letter_code
_entity_poly.pdbx_strand_id
1 'polypeptide(L)'
;MSKKMPETPLLDQLESGPWPSFVTGLKRLATDEGKPYADYMKSLLGQLEKSYVTRKGYWKGGTVGVFGYGAGVIPRFSEVADQFPESSEFHTLRIMPAPGFFYDTKTLRQMCDIWAEHGSGLIALHGQSGDIMLQGARTDQVQPAWDKINEMGFDMGGAGAGVRTAASCIGPARCEQACYDTLKAHRVIINDFTDDIHRPSLPYKMKFKFSGCANDCANATQRADVAFLGTWRDDMVVNQEEVKAKVKHLGRKEFINQVIRMCPTQALALNDDDTLDVDNKSCVRCMHCINVCTKALKPGKDRGICILVGGKRTLKIGDLFGSVVIPFMKLENDEDYEKLVELAHNILDFFAENALEHERTGEMIERIGLVNFLEGLGLDLDVNMIAQPRTNSYIRTDGWDDEVRKWNDRKTAAAE
;
A
#
# COMPACT_ATOMS: atom_id res chain seq x y z
N MET A 1 22.93 20.52 -9.79
CA MET A 1 23.84 19.93 -10.81
C MET A 1 23.40 18.49 -11.04
N SER A 2 23.10 18.11 -12.30
CA SER A 2 22.78 16.73 -12.65
C SER A 2 23.93 15.80 -12.29
N LYS A 3 23.62 14.63 -11.74
CA LYS A 3 24.65 13.61 -11.41
C LYS A 3 25.29 13.08 -12.71
N LYS A 4 26.59 12.81 -12.67
CA LYS A 4 27.29 12.16 -13.78
C LYS A 4 26.83 10.71 -13.91
N MET A 5 26.71 10.22 -15.14
CA MET A 5 26.45 8.79 -15.40
C MET A 5 27.58 7.94 -14.81
N PRO A 6 27.29 6.93 -13.99
CA PRO A 6 28.33 6.06 -13.43
C PRO A 6 28.91 5.13 -14.50
N GLU A 7 30.13 4.69 -14.32
CA GLU A 7 30.70 3.59 -15.07
C GLU A 7 30.20 2.27 -14.50
N THR A 8 29.69 1.40 -15.37
CA THR A 8 29.01 0.16 -14.96
C THR A 8 29.49 -1.06 -15.78
N PRO A 9 30.81 -1.36 -15.81
CA PRO A 9 31.37 -2.39 -16.71
C PRO A 9 30.80 -3.80 -16.46
N LEU A 10 30.38 -4.13 -15.24
CA LEU A 10 29.79 -5.45 -14.95
C LEU A 10 28.30 -5.49 -15.28
N LEU A 11 27.55 -4.42 -15.02
CA LEU A 11 26.17 -4.32 -15.45
C LEU A 11 26.07 -4.30 -16.99
N ASP A 12 27.05 -3.73 -17.68
CA ASP A 12 27.14 -3.75 -19.16
C ASP A 12 27.27 -5.16 -19.70
N GLN A 13 27.95 -6.05 -18.99
CA GLN A 13 27.98 -7.47 -19.31
C GLN A 13 26.60 -8.14 -19.13
N LEU A 14 25.82 -7.72 -18.16
CA LEU A 14 24.45 -8.21 -17.96
C LEU A 14 23.50 -7.78 -19.07
N GLU A 15 23.74 -6.64 -19.72
CA GLU A 15 22.93 -6.20 -20.88
C GLU A 15 23.05 -7.16 -22.08
N SER A 16 24.19 -7.78 -22.24
CA SER A 16 24.42 -8.80 -23.30
C SER A 16 24.05 -10.21 -22.87
N GLY A 17 23.68 -10.40 -21.61
CA GLY A 17 23.32 -11.66 -20.98
C GLY A 17 21.81 -11.89 -20.87
N PRO A 18 21.38 -12.76 -19.93
CA PRO A 18 19.97 -13.12 -19.74
C PRO A 18 19.09 -11.99 -19.16
N TRP A 19 19.65 -10.85 -18.75
CA TRP A 19 18.94 -9.73 -18.08
C TRP A 19 18.95 -8.40 -18.85
N PRO A 20 18.95 -8.37 -20.19
CA PRO A 20 19.23 -7.13 -20.93
C PRO A 20 18.19 -6.04 -20.66
N SER A 21 16.93 -6.41 -20.51
CA SER A 21 15.84 -5.44 -20.34
C SER A 21 15.91 -4.63 -19.05
N PHE A 22 16.44 -5.22 -17.98
CA PHE A 22 16.56 -4.56 -16.69
C PHE A 22 17.61 -3.44 -16.72
N VAL A 23 18.87 -3.75 -17.07
CA VAL A 23 19.96 -2.76 -17.10
C VAL A 23 19.70 -1.69 -18.17
N THR A 24 19.27 -2.11 -19.35
CA THR A 24 18.90 -1.20 -20.46
C THR A 24 17.78 -0.25 -20.06
N GLY A 25 16.74 -0.74 -19.37
CA GLY A 25 15.65 0.08 -18.86
C GLY A 25 16.12 1.14 -17.88
N LEU A 26 16.95 0.77 -16.89
CA LEU A 26 17.52 1.72 -15.94
C LEU A 26 18.43 2.77 -16.60
N LYS A 27 19.28 2.36 -17.56
CA LYS A 27 20.13 3.28 -18.31
C LYS A 27 19.32 4.28 -19.12
N ARG A 28 18.24 3.82 -19.77
CA ARG A 28 17.33 4.70 -20.51
C ARG A 28 16.72 5.76 -19.57
N LEU A 29 16.20 5.36 -18.42
CA LEU A 29 15.67 6.28 -17.43
C LEU A 29 16.73 7.24 -16.88
N ALA A 30 17.97 6.79 -16.71
CA ALA A 30 19.08 7.63 -16.25
C ALA A 30 19.52 8.68 -17.29
N THR A 31 19.21 8.49 -18.58
CA THR A 31 19.53 9.44 -19.66
C THR A 31 18.37 10.41 -19.99
N ASP A 32 17.24 10.27 -19.36
CA ASP A 32 16.08 11.14 -19.53
C ASP A 32 16.31 12.47 -18.79
N GLU A 33 17.08 13.36 -19.41
CA GLU A 33 17.51 14.61 -18.80
C GLU A 33 16.31 15.53 -18.48
N GLY A 34 16.40 16.20 -17.33
CA GLY A 34 15.35 17.10 -16.85
C GLY A 34 14.26 16.43 -16.02
N LYS A 35 14.28 15.10 -15.91
CA LYS A 35 13.37 14.38 -15.02
C LYS A 35 14.03 14.11 -13.67
N PRO A 36 13.30 14.31 -12.54
CA PRO A 36 13.85 14.11 -11.19
C PRO A 36 14.40 12.69 -10.95
N TYR A 37 13.77 11.68 -11.56
CA TYR A 37 14.18 10.30 -11.42
C TYR A 37 15.50 9.96 -12.15
N ALA A 38 15.94 10.75 -13.13
CA ALA A 38 17.15 10.47 -13.89
C ALA A 38 18.40 10.43 -12.99
N ASP A 39 18.57 11.39 -12.11
CA ASP A 39 19.68 11.42 -11.17
C ASP A 39 19.60 10.30 -10.12
N TYR A 40 18.38 9.89 -9.76
CA TYR A 40 18.16 8.72 -8.92
C TYR A 40 18.59 7.43 -9.63
N MET A 41 18.21 7.24 -10.90
CA MET A 41 18.62 6.07 -11.69
C MET A 41 20.15 6.01 -11.85
N LYS A 42 20.82 7.15 -12.05
CA LYS A 42 22.30 7.20 -12.06
C LYS A 42 22.89 6.71 -10.74
N SER A 43 22.33 7.14 -9.61
CA SER A 43 22.75 6.65 -8.28
C SER A 43 22.51 5.16 -8.12
N LEU A 44 21.34 4.66 -8.57
CA LEU A 44 21.00 3.26 -8.50
C LEU A 44 21.95 2.39 -9.32
N LEU A 45 22.25 2.76 -10.56
CA LEU A 45 23.22 2.06 -11.40
C LEU A 45 24.58 1.93 -10.72
N GLY A 46 25.10 3.01 -10.13
CA GLY A 46 26.36 2.97 -9.39
C GLY A 46 26.32 2.07 -8.15
N GLN A 47 25.21 2.04 -7.43
CA GLN A 47 25.02 1.13 -6.29
C GLN A 47 24.94 -0.33 -6.72
N LEU A 48 24.25 -0.61 -7.83
CA LEU A 48 24.13 -1.96 -8.38
C LEU A 48 25.48 -2.49 -8.84
N GLU A 49 26.26 -1.69 -9.57
CA GLU A 49 27.63 -2.03 -9.97
C GLU A 49 28.48 -2.38 -8.76
N LYS A 50 28.50 -1.50 -7.74
CA LYS A 50 29.21 -1.74 -6.49
C LYS A 50 28.78 -3.02 -5.79
N SER A 51 27.47 -3.28 -5.73
CA SER A 51 26.92 -4.50 -5.13
C SER A 51 27.37 -5.74 -5.89
N TYR A 52 27.40 -5.68 -7.22
CA TYR A 52 27.86 -6.77 -8.06
C TYR A 52 29.34 -7.08 -7.89
N VAL A 53 30.19 -6.02 -7.85
CA VAL A 53 31.64 -6.13 -7.60
C VAL A 53 31.94 -6.74 -6.24
N THR A 54 31.30 -6.21 -5.20
CA THR A 54 31.64 -6.57 -3.80
C THR A 54 30.91 -7.80 -3.30
N ARG A 55 29.92 -8.32 -4.06
CA ARG A 55 29.03 -9.40 -3.64
C ARG A 55 28.31 -9.10 -2.30
N LYS A 56 28.10 -7.83 -2.00
CA LYS A 56 27.38 -7.37 -0.81
C LYS A 56 26.00 -6.85 -1.22
N GLY A 57 25.00 -7.24 -0.48
CA GLY A 57 23.61 -6.81 -0.71
C GLY A 57 23.35 -5.38 -0.26
N TYR A 58 23.96 -4.38 -0.90
CA TYR A 58 23.73 -2.97 -0.61
C TYR A 58 22.33 -2.51 -0.96
N TRP A 59 21.67 -3.22 -1.86
CA TRP A 59 20.38 -2.82 -2.38
C TRP A 59 19.43 -4.00 -2.49
N LYS A 60 18.15 -3.75 -2.22
CA LYS A 60 17.08 -4.74 -2.35
C LYS A 60 16.62 -4.84 -3.81
N GLY A 61 17.21 -5.70 -4.55
CA GLY A 61 16.92 -5.94 -5.96
C GLY A 61 18.02 -5.36 -6.86
N GLY A 62 18.45 -6.12 -7.84
CA GLY A 62 19.23 -5.62 -8.94
C GLY A 62 20.56 -6.27 -9.23
N THR A 63 21.21 -6.97 -8.29
CA THR A 63 22.42 -7.74 -8.60
C THR A 63 22.20 -9.23 -8.77
N VAL A 64 21.09 -9.72 -8.24
CA VAL A 64 20.59 -11.08 -8.46
C VAL A 64 19.10 -10.96 -8.78
N GLY A 65 18.65 -11.60 -9.83
CA GLY A 65 17.27 -11.52 -10.26
C GLY A 65 16.86 -12.73 -11.10
N VAL A 66 15.71 -12.65 -11.73
CA VAL A 66 15.20 -13.63 -12.71
C VAL A 66 14.97 -12.95 -14.04
N PHE A 67 14.99 -13.73 -15.12
CA PHE A 67 14.83 -13.21 -16.47
C PHE A 67 13.54 -12.37 -16.62
N GLY A 68 13.69 -11.16 -17.16
CA GLY A 68 12.57 -10.24 -17.41
C GLY A 68 12.16 -9.36 -16.23
N TYR A 69 12.71 -9.56 -15.02
CA TYR A 69 12.35 -8.83 -13.81
C TYR A 69 13.53 -8.04 -13.24
N GLY A 70 13.28 -6.77 -12.95
CA GLY A 70 14.25 -5.89 -12.28
C GLY A 70 14.05 -5.80 -10.76
N ALA A 71 13.04 -6.47 -10.22
CA ALA A 71 12.69 -6.49 -8.80
C ALA A 71 12.29 -7.92 -8.38
N GLY A 72 11.90 -8.09 -7.10
CA GLY A 72 11.38 -9.36 -6.58
C GLY A 72 12.41 -10.25 -5.95
N VAL A 73 13.68 -10.16 -6.32
CA VAL A 73 14.78 -10.86 -5.65
C VAL A 73 15.51 -9.89 -4.71
N ILE A 74 15.75 -10.31 -3.47
CA ILE A 74 16.56 -9.57 -2.50
C ILE A 74 17.90 -10.29 -2.40
N PRO A 75 18.99 -9.78 -2.98
CA PRO A 75 20.31 -10.40 -2.89
C PRO A 75 20.83 -10.37 -1.46
N ARG A 76 21.45 -11.46 -1.07
CA ARG A 76 22.16 -11.60 0.21
C ARG A 76 23.44 -12.39 -0.02
N PHE A 77 24.55 -11.76 0.29
CA PHE A 77 25.86 -12.37 0.33
C PHE A 77 26.41 -12.21 1.74
N SER A 78 26.98 -13.29 2.29
CA SER A 78 27.58 -13.26 3.63
C SER A 78 28.91 -12.52 3.60
N GLU A 79 29.14 -11.67 4.61
CA GLU A 79 30.44 -11.03 4.83
C GLU A 79 31.44 -11.99 5.51
N VAL A 80 30.94 -13.12 6.02
CA VAL A 80 31.70 -14.14 6.73
C VAL A 80 31.53 -15.52 6.07
N ALA A 81 31.53 -15.53 4.74
CA ALA A 81 31.35 -16.74 3.93
C ALA A 81 32.32 -17.87 4.25
N ASP A 82 33.57 -17.51 4.64
CA ASP A 82 34.60 -18.47 5.03
C ASP A 82 34.25 -19.23 6.34
N GLN A 83 33.47 -18.59 7.22
CA GLN A 83 33.02 -19.20 8.48
C GLN A 83 31.71 -19.99 8.29
N PHE A 84 30.87 -19.54 7.36
CA PHE A 84 29.55 -20.12 7.09
C PHE A 84 29.33 -20.30 5.58
N PRO A 85 30.03 -21.22 4.91
CA PRO A 85 29.97 -21.39 3.46
C PRO A 85 28.57 -21.76 2.93
N GLU A 86 27.76 -22.47 3.72
CA GLU A 86 26.37 -22.82 3.41
C GLU A 86 25.47 -21.57 3.24
N SER A 87 25.83 -20.47 3.94
CA SER A 87 25.09 -19.21 3.91
C SER A 87 25.81 -18.12 3.11
N SER A 88 26.83 -18.48 2.33
CA SER A 88 27.60 -17.53 1.51
C SER A 88 26.70 -16.73 0.57
N GLU A 89 25.68 -17.37 0.02
CA GLU A 89 24.59 -16.77 -0.75
C GLU A 89 23.26 -17.20 -0.13
N PHE A 90 22.40 -16.24 0.18
CA PHE A 90 21.12 -16.49 0.85
C PHE A 90 20.05 -15.53 0.30
N HIS A 91 19.77 -15.63 -1.00
CA HIS A 91 18.85 -14.74 -1.68
C HIS A 91 17.41 -15.02 -1.30
N THR A 92 16.58 -14.01 -1.37
CA THR A 92 15.13 -14.11 -1.08
C THR A 92 14.35 -13.76 -2.32
N LEU A 93 13.46 -14.67 -2.75
CA LEU A 93 12.46 -14.40 -3.77
C LEU A 93 11.18 -13.91 -3.08
N ARG A 94 10.58 -12.87 -3.64
CA ARG A 94 9.29 -12.34 -3.21
C ARG A 94 8.25 -12.75 -4.24
N ILE A 95 7.30 -13.55 -3.84
CA ILE A 95 6.21 -14.03 -4.69
C ILE A 95 4.97 -13.20 -4.40
N MET A 96 4.36 -12.65 -5.45
CA MET A 96 3.15 -11.84 -5.36
C MET A 96 1.99 -12.68 -4.83
N PRO A 97 1.25 -12.19 -3.80
CA PRO A 97 0.11 -12.90 -3.26
C PRO A 97 -1.11 -12.80 -4.18
N ALA A 98 -1.97 -13.78 -4.10
CA ALA A 98 -3.34 -13.61 -4.59
C ALA A 98 -4.07 -12.52 -3.78
N PRO A 99 -4.99 -11.74 -4.39
CA PRO A 99 -5.82 -10.79 -3.65
C PRO A 99 -6.54 -11.47 -2.47
N GLY A 100 -6.48 -10.84 -1.28
CA GLY A 100 -7.04 -11.39 -0.05
C GLY A 100 -6.23 -12.51 0.59
N PHE A 101 -5.07 -12.87 0.02
CA PHE A 101 -4.14 -13.91 0.53
C PHE A 101 -4.73 -15.31 0.60
N PHE A 102 -5.62 -15.64 -0.34
CA PHE A 102 -6.20 -16.97 -0.43
C PHE A 102 -5.29 -17.94 -1.16
N TYR A 103 -4.92 -19.01 -0.49
CA TYR A 103 -4.17 -20.13 -1.03
C TYR A 103 -4.85 -21.43 -0.64
N ASP A 104 -4.95 -22.38 -1.55
CA ASP A 104 -5.32 -23.74 -1.18
C ASP A 104 -4.11 -24.54 -0.65
N THR A 105 -4.39 -25.61 0.04
CA THR A 105 -3.35 -26.42 0.66
C THR A 105 -2.46 -27.17 -0.35
N LYS A 106 -2.98 -27.44 -1.55
CA LYS A 106 -2.23 -28.08 -2.62
C LYS A 106 -1.17 -27.13 -3.17
N THR A 107 -1.57 -25.89 -3.50
CA THR A 107 -0.68 -24.82 -3.97
C THR A 107 0.44 -24.53 -2.96
N LEU A 108 0.11 -24.42 -1.67
CA LEU A 108 1.13 -24.18 -0.67
C LEU A 108 2.12 -25.36 -0.52
N ARG A 109 1.64 -26.61 -0.62
CA ARG A 109 2.54 -27.77 -0.60
C ARG A 109 3.47 -27.80 -1.79
N GLN A 110 2.96 -27.57 -3.00
CA GLN A 110 3.79 -27.47 -4.21
C GLN A 110 4.87 -26.41 -4.08
N MET A 111 4.52 -25.23 -3.53
CA MET A 111 5.49 -24.17 -3.28
C MET A 111 6.54 -24.57 -2.24
N CYS A 112 6.14 -25.28 -1.17
CA CYS A 112 7.06 -25.83 -0.19
C CYS A 112 8.03 -26.84 -0.81
N ASP A 113 7.54 -27.75 -1.68
CA ASP A 113 8.35 -28.77 -2.34
C ASP A 113 9.39 -28.12 -3.28
N ILE A 114 8.97 -27.15 -4.09
CA ILE A 114 9.87 -26.37 -4.96
C ILE A 114 10.95 -25.69 -4.12
N TRP A 115 10.55 -25.08 -2.98
CA TRP A 115 11.50 -24.35 -2.16
C TRP A 115 12.42 -25.25 -1.35
N ALA A 116 12.01 -26.43 -1.02
CA ALA A 116 12.88 -27.47 -0.44
C ALA A 116 13.93 -27.98 -1.41
N GLU A 117 13.60 -28.01 -2.73
CA GLU A 117 14.53 -28.45 -3.78
C GLU A 117 15.55 -27.36 -4.17
N HIS A 118 15.12 -26.09 -4.27
CA HIS A 118 15.91 -24.97 -4.85
C HIS A 118 16.41 -23.97 -3.82
N GLY A 119 16.00 -24.06 -2.57
CA GLY A 119 16.36 -23.11 -1.52
C GLY A 119 16.61 -23.76 -0.18
N SER A 120 16.57 -22.97 0.89
CA SER A 120 16.80 -23.46 2.24
C SER A 120 15.58 -24.14 2.88
N GLY A 121 14.42 -24.13 2.23
CA GLY A 121 13.15 -24.57 2.81
C GLY A 121 12.47 -23.49 3.70
N LEU A 122 13.13 -22.37 4.00
CA LEU A 122 12.56 -21.31 4.83
C LEU A 122 11.58 -20.43 4.05
N ILE A 123 10.34 -20.35 4.52
CA ILE A 123 9.27 -19.55 3.93
C ILE A 123 8.73 -18.60 4.99
N ALA A 124 8.57 -17.31 4.64
CA ALA A 124 7.96 -16.30 5.47
C ALA A 124 6.76 -15.67 4.77
N LEU A 125 5.63 -15.57 5.46
CA LEU A 125 4.47 -14.80 5.02
C LEU A 125 4.63 -13.36 5.49
N HIS A 126 4.90 -12.44 4.55
CA HIS A 126 5.24 -11.07 4.89
C HIS A 126 4.00 -10.20 5.04
N GLY A 127 3.53 -9.97 6.28
CA GLY A 127 2.29 -9.27 6.59
C GLY A 127 2.17 -7.83 6.05
N GLN A 128 3.28 -7.16 5.72
CA GLN A 128 3.26 -5.78 5.24
C GLN A 128 2.90 -5.61 3.77
N SER A 129 3.23 -6.57 2.94
CA SER A 129 2.96 -6.58 1.50
C SER A 129 2.23 -7.85 1.06
N GLY A 130 2.02 -8.76 1.99
CA GLY A 130 1.39 -10.05 1.70
C GLY A 130 2.25 -11.04 0.91
N ASP A 131 3.45 -10.63 0.46
CA ASP A 131 4.31 -11.52 -0.30
C ASP A 131 4.61 -12.81 0.46
N ILE A 132 4.66 -13.91 -0.29
CA ILE A 132 5.36 -15.11 0.17
C ILE A 132 6.84 -14.86 -0.09
N MET A 133 7.64 -14.89 0.97
CA MET A 133 9.09 -14.72 0.88
C MET A 133 9.77 -16.09 0.96
N LEU A 134 10.35 -16.51 -0.13
CA LEU A 134 11.14 -17.72 -0.22
C LEU A 134 12.59 -17.36 0.06
N GLN A 135 13.12 -17.77 1.22
CA GLN A 135 14.42 -17.30 1.71
C GLN A 135 15.50 -18.38 1.56
N GLY A 136 16.68 -17.99 1.08
CA GLY A 136 17.85 -18.82 1.08
C GLY A 136 18.12 -19.61 -0.19
N ALA A 137 17.96 -18.99 -1.37
CA ALA A 137 18.46 -19.53 -2.61
C ALA A 137 19.92 -19.13 -2.86
N ARG A 138 20.66 -19.99 -3.52
CA ARG A 138 21.93 -19.62 -4.18
C ARG A 138 21.63 -18.96 -5.52
N THR A 139 22.58 -18.21 -6.05
CA THR A 139 22.42 -17.47 -7.31
C THR A 139 22.00 -18.39 -8.47
N ASP A 140 22.62 -19.57 -8.59
CA ASP A 140 22.31 -20.56 -9.61
C ASP A 140 20.95 -21.23 -9.49
N GLN A 141 20.31 -21.16 -8.32
CA GLN A 141 19.01 -21.74 -8.05
C GLN A 141 17.83 -20.75 -8.17
N VAL A 142 18.11 -19.45 -8.28
CA VAL A 142 17.06 -18.42 -8.34
C VAL A 142 16.17 -18.58 -9.57
N GLN A 143 16.77 -18.71 -10.77
CA GLN A 143 16.00 -18.87 -12.00
C GLN A 143 15.22 -20.20 -12.06
N PRO A 144 15.84 -21.37 -11.77
CA PRO A 144 15.10 -22.65 -11.75
C PRO A 144 13.92 -22.66 -10.76
N ALA A 145 14.09 -22.08 -9.57
CA ALA A 145 13.00 -21.95 -8.61
C ALA A 145 11.87 -21.07 -9.16
N TRP A 146 12.23 -19.94 -9.76
CA TRP A 146 11.26 -19.02 -10.35
C TRP A 146 10.47 -19.66 -11.49
N ASP A 147 11.13 -20.35 -12.40
CA ASP A 147 10.48 -21.00 -13.52
C ASP A 147 9.36 -21.93 -13.05
N LYS A 148 9.63 -22.77 -12.05
CA LYS A 148 8.63 -23.65 -11.43
C LYS A 148 7.50 -22.88 -10.72
N ILE A 149 7.80 -21.79 -10.03
CA ILE A 149 6.79 -20.94 -9.37
C ILE A 149 5.91 -20.24 -10.40
N ASN A 150 6.51 -19.75 -11.49
CA ASN A 150 5.80 -19.10 -12.58
C ASN A 150 4.88 -20.09 -13.35
N GLU A 151 5.32 -21.34 -13.55
CA GLU A 151 4.48 -22.42 -14.09
C GLU A 151 3.22 -22.70 -13.23
N MET A 152 3.26 -22.41 -11.92
CA MET A 152 2.10 -22.49 -11.04
C MET A 152 1.14 -21.27 -11.20
N GLY A 153 1.48 -20.29 -12.04
CA GLY A 153 0.69 -19.07 -12.27
C GLY A 153 0.96 -17.95 -11.28
N PHE A 154 2.06 -18.00 -10.53
CA PHE A 154 2.48 -16.90 -9.67
C PHE A 154 3.39 -15.92 -10.38
N ASP A 155 3.36 -14.68 -9.93
CA ASP A 155 4.20 -13.60 -10.42
C ASP A 155 5.14 -13.08 -9.33
N MET A 156 6.17 -12.33 -9.74
CA MET A 156 7.17 -11.76 -8.84
C MET A 156 6.62 -10.55 -8.12
N GLY A 157 6.84 -10.47 -6.81
CA GLY A 157 6.50 -9.30 -6.00
C GLY A 157 7.49 -8.15 -6.16
N GLY A 158 7.06 -6.94 -5.76
CA GLY A 158 7.89 -5.75 -5.86
C GLY A 158 9.01 -5.69 -4.82
N ALA A 159 10.18 -5.23 -5.24
CA ALA A 159 11.32 -4.93 -4.38
C ALA A 159 11.98 -3.61 -4.80
N GLY A 160 12.86 -3.06 -3.95
CA GLY A 160 13.60 -1.84 -4.30
C GLY A 160 12.76 -0.57 -4.31
N ALA A 161 13.13 0.37 -5.17
CA ALA A 161 12.54 1.69 -5.33
C ALA A 161 11.50 1.69 -6.46
N GLY A 162 10.42 0.95 -6.26
CA GLY A 162 9.31 0.82 -7.20
C GLY A 162 8.00 0.63 -6.48
N VAL A 163 6.97 0.37 -7.24
CA VAL A 163 5.68 -0.05 -6.68
C VAL A 163 5.87 -1.40 -5.98
N ARG A 164 5.36 -1.51 -4.78
CA ARG A 164 5.41 -2.75 -4.01
C ARG A 164 4.14 -3.53 -4.21
N THR A 165 4.27 -4.82 -4.10
CA THR A 165 3.12 -5.71 -4.03
C THR A 165 2.06 -5.14 -3.12
N ALA A 166 0.84 -5.04 -3.60
CA ALA A 166 -0.28 -4.56 -2.84
C ALA A 166 -0.78 -5.60 -1.83
N ALA A 167 -1.54 -5.13 -0.85
CA ALA A 167 -2.16 -6.00 0.15
C ALA A 167 -3.61 -5.60 0.34
N SER A 168 -4.51 -6.57 0.40
CA SER A 168 -5.93 -6.34 0.66
C SER A 168 -6.44 -7.19 1.81
N CYS A 169 -7.46 -6.71 2.50
CA CYS A 169 -8.22 -7.56 3.41
C CYS A 169 -9.11 -8.52 2.61
N ILE A 170 -9.72 -9.47 3.32
CA ILE A 170 -10.56 -10.52 2.76
C ILE A 170 -11.79 -10.00 1.98
N GLY A 171 -12.23 -8.76 2.27
CA GLY A 171 -13.33 -8.09 1.60
C GLY A 171 -14.65 -8.86 1.59
N PRO A 172 -15.52 -8.60 0.59
CA PRO A 172 -16.87 -9.18 0.54
C PRO A 172 -16.87 -10.70 0.37
N ALA A 173 -15.74 -11.32 0.02
CA ALA A 173 -15.65 -12.78 -0.10
C ALA A 173 -15.94 -13.51 1.22
N ARG A 174 -15.64 -12.90 2.38
CA ARG A 174 -15.86 -13.49 3.70
C ARG A 174 -16.24 -12.48 4.79
N CYS A 175 -16.42 -11.20 4.45
CA CYS A 175 -16.69 -10.15 5.43
C CYS A 175 -17.92 -9.33 5.04
N GLU A 176 -18.95 -9.39 5.86
CA GLU A 176 -20.18 -8.61 5.69
C GLU A 176 -20.02 -7.11 5.96
N GLN A 177 -18.91 -6.71 6.58
CA GLN A 177 -18.58 -5.32 6.92
C GLN A 177 -17.92 -4.57 5.76
N ALA A 178 -17.53 -5.26 4.70
CA ALA A 178 -16.87 -4.65 3.56
C ALA A 178 -17.81 -3.66 2.85
N CYS A 179 -17.29 -2.45 2.59
CA CYS A 179 -18.02 -1.40 1.91
C CYS A 179 -17.77 -1.37 0.39
N TYR A 180 -16.79 -2.13 -0.10
CA TYR A 180 -16.49 -2.27 -1.52
C TYR A 180 -15.76 -3.61 -1.77
N ASP A 181 -15.62 -3.97 -3.04
CA ASP A 181 -14.86 -5.17 -3.43
C ASP A 181 -13.35 -4.91 -3.41
N THR A 182 -12.73 -5.24 -2.28
CA THR A 182 -11.28 -5.09 -2.07
C THR A 182 -10.45 -5.99 -2.98
N LEU A 183 -10.99 -7.14 -3.38
CA LEU A 183 -10.28 -8.11 -4.23
C LEU A 183 -10.25 -7.63 -5.68
N LYS A 184 -11.38 -7.08 -6.18
CA LYS A 184 -11.44 -6.47 -7.52
C LYS A 184 -10.53 -5.24 -7.58
N ALA A 185 -10.61 -4.32 -6.60
CA ALA A 185 -9.77 -3.13 -6.54
C ALA A 185 -8.28 -3.48 -6.49
N HIS A 186 -7.90 -4.45 -5.66
CA HIS A 186 -6.53 -4.95 -5.60
C HIS A 186 -6.05 -5.49 -6.96
N ARG A 187 -6.85 -6.35 -7.60
CA ARG A 187 -6.51 -6.95 -8.90
C ARG A 187 -6.35 -5.91 -9.99
N VAL A 188 -7.26 -4.96 -10.07
CA VAL A 188 -7.22 -3.90 -11.10
C VAL A 188 -5.93 -3.08 -10.96
N ILE A 189 -5.60 -2.64 -9.76
CA ILE A 189 -4.36 -1.88 -9.50
C ILE A 189 -3.11 -2.72 -9.80
N ILE A 190 -3.03 -3.97 -9.32
CA ILE A 190 -1.85 -4.80 -9.56
C ILE A 190 -1.63 -5.07 -11.04
N ASN A 191 -2.69 -5.37 -11.78
CA ASN A 191 -2.59 -5.66 -13.21
C ASN A 191 -2.10 -4.44 -14.00
N ASP A 192 -2.56 -3.26 -13.63
CA ASP A 192 -2.19 -2.03 -14.32
C ASP A 192 -0.76 -1.57 -13.97
N PHE A 193 -0.34 -1.75 -12.71
CA PHE A 193 1.00 -1.38 -12.22
C PHE A 193 2.04 -2.52 -12.31
N THR A 194 1.81 -3.54 -13.11
CA THR A 194 2.72 -4.70 -13.22
C THR A 194 4.14 -4.29 -13.61
N ASP A 195 4.28 -3.41 -14.59
CA ASP A 195 5.59 -2.90 -15.02
C ASP A 195 6.31 -2.11 -13.93
N ASP A 196 5.60 -1.29 -13.15
CA ASP A 196 6.15 -0.50 -12.04
C ASP A 196 6.53 -1.39 -10.84
N ILE A 197 5.88 -2.53 -10.68
CA ILE A 197 6.22 -3.54 -9.68
C ILE A 197 7.50 -4.27 -10.07
N HIS A 198 7.63 -4.65 -11.35
CA HIS A 198 8.77 -5.42 -11.85
C HIS A 198 10.00 -4.57 -12.13
N ARG A 199 9.83 -3.28 -12.39
CA ARG A 199 10.91 -2.34 -12.76
C ARG A 199 11.01 -1.19 -11.78
N PRO A 200 11.94 -1.22 -10.79
CA PRO A 200 12.08 -0.15 -9.82
C PRO A 200 12.59 1.13 -10.49
N SER A 201 11.71 2.12 -10.67
CA SER A 201 11.98 3.38 -11.37
C SER A 201 11.65 4.64 -10.55
N LEU A 202 11.25 4.47 -9.28
CA LEU A 202 10.81 5.56 -8.43
C LEU A 202 11.94 6.11 -7.54
N PRO A 203 11.83 7.35 -7.02
CA PRO A 203 12.76 7.89 -6.02
C PRO A 203 12.86 7.01 -4.77
N TYR A 204 11.76 6.39 -4.37
CA TYR A 204 11.67 5.37 -3.34
C TYR A 204 10.45 4.47 -3.56
N LYS A 205 10.22 3.51 -2.63
CA LYS A 205 9.11 2.56 -2.74
C LYS A 205 7.76 3.24 -2.54
N MET A 206 6.76 2.80 -3.31
CA MET A 206 5.35 3.12 -3.13
C MET A 206 4.53 1.86 -2.80
N LYS A 207 3.51 2.00 -1.96
CA LYS A 207 2.66 0.89 -1.50
C LYS A 207 1.20 1.23 -1.60
N PHE A 208 0.42 0.35 -2.21
CA PHE A 208 -1.04 0.37 -2.23
C PHE A 208 -1.60 -0.65 -1.23
N LYS A 209 -2.64 -0.29 -0.48
CA LYS A 209 -3.34 -1.23 0.41
C LYS A 209 -4.84 -0.97 0.44
N PHE A 210 -5.59 -2.07 0.56
CA PHE A 210 -7.04 -2.09 0.43
C PHE A 210 -7.69 -2.67 1.68
N SER A 211 -8.36 -1.83 2.45
CA SER A 211 -9.15 -2.23 3.63
C SER A 211 -10.64 -2.00 3.38
N GLY A 212 -11.46 -3.03 3.51
CA GLY A 212 -12.88 -3.01 3.19
C GLY A 212 -13.73 -2.13 4.11
N CYS A 213 -13.22 -1.71 5.26
CA CYS A 213 -13.87 -0.81 6.21
C CYS A 213 -12.85 -0.21 7.19
N ALA A 214 -13.31 0.67 8.09
CA ALA A 214 -12.47 1.37 9.06
C ALA A 214 -11.85 0.46 10.16
N ASN A 215 -12.13 -0.83 10.19
CA ASN A 215 -11.36 -1.79 11.00
C ASN A 215 -9.91 -1.93 10.51
N ASP A 216 -9.65 -1.53 9.27
CA ASP A 216 -8.33 -1.47 8.66
C ASP A 216 -7.50 -2.75 8.80
N CYS A 217 -8.11 -3.91 8.51
CA CYS A 217 -7.48 -5.23 8.65
C CYS A 217 -6.22 -5.40 7.79
N ALA A 218 -6.10 -4.68 6.66
CA ALA A 218 -4.88 -4.65 5.86
C ALA A 218 -3.82 -3.69 6.43
N ASN A 219 -4.13 -2.97 7.51
CA ASN A 219 -3.26 -1.94 8.09
C ASN A 219 -2.81 -0.93 7.03
N ALA A 220 -3.77 -0.38 6.31
CA ALA A 220 -3.55 0.51 5.18
C ALA A 220 -3.18 1.93 5.63
N THR A 221 -3.89 2.47 6.62
CA THR A 221 -3.81 3.88 7.06
C THR A 221 -2.40 4.31 7.47
N GLN A 222 -1.63 3.43 8.11
CA GLN A 222 -0.27 3.73 8.58
C GLN A 222 0.84 2.97 7.85
N ARG A 223 0.50 2.12 6.88
CA ARG A 223 1.50 1.25 6.22
C ARG A 223 1.53 1.38 4.72
N ALA A 224 0.56 2.08 4.12
CA ALA A 224 0.51 2.34 2.70
C ALA A 224 0.82 3.80 2.38
N ASP A 225 1.48 4.02 1.25
CA ASP A 225 1.62 5.36 0.67
C ASP A 225 0.27 5.82 0.12
N VAL A 226 -0.52 4.89 -0.43
CA VAL A 226 -1.90 5.11 -0.84
C VAL A 226 -2.78 4.03 -0.21
N ALA A 227 -3.72 4.44 0.62
CA ALA A 227 -4.64 3.57 1.35
C ALA A 227 -6.07 3.77 0.84
N PHE A 228 -6.73 2.66 0.51
CA PHE A 228 -8.14 2.63 0.12
C PHE A 228 -8.94 2.02 1.27
N LEU A 229 -9.73 2.86 1.94
CA LEU A 229 -10.45 2.50 3.15
C LEU A 229 -11.96 2.53 2.89
N GLY A 230 -12.63 1.40 3.03
CA GLY A 230 -14.06 1.31 2.86
C GLY A 230 -14.84 2.17 3.84
N THR A 231 -15.85 2.88 3.34
CA THR A 231 -16.72 3.76 4.11
C THR A 231 -18.11 3.83 3.47
N TRP A 232 -19.02 4.60 4.08
CA TRP A 232 -20.35 4.88 3.53
C TRP A 232 -20.69 6.35 3.76
N ARG A 233 -21.62 6.88 2.99
CA ARG A 233 -21.97 8.32 3.02
C ARG A 233 -23.32 8.59 3.70
N ASP A 234 -24.29 7.72 3.52
CA ASP A 234 -25.63 7.81 4.10
C ASP A 234 -25.67 7.36 5.58
N ASP A 235 -26.86 7.21 6.13
CA ASP A 235 -27.10 6.82 7.50
C ASP A 235 -26.76 5.34 7.77
N MET A 236 -26.23 5.07 8.97
CA MET A 236 -26.02 3.71 9.46
C MET A 236 -27.35 2.95 9.49
N VAL A 237 -27.33 1.71 9.03
CA VAL A 237 -28.52 0.84 9.11
C VAL A 237 -28.66 0.30 10.52
N VAL A 238 -29.81 0.55 11.14
CA VAL A 238 -30.17 0.08 12.50
C VAL A 238 -31.37 -0.84 12.44
N ASN A 239 -31.24 -2.06 12.95
CA ASN A 239 -32.35 -2.98 13.21
C ASN A 239 -32.70 -2.92 14.70
N GLN A 240 -33.77 -2.22 15.05
CA GLN A 240 -34.15 -1.97 16.44
C GLN A 240 -34.51 -3.23 17.21
N GLU A 241 -35.12 -4.24 16.56
CA GLU A 241 -35.45 -5.52 17.21
C GLU A 241 -34.16 -6.27 17.60
N GLU A 242 -33.14 -6.27 16.75
CA GLU A 242 -31.87 -6.86 17.06
C GLU A 242 -31.10 -6.03 18.12
N VAL A 243 -31.31 -4.71 18.18
CA VAL A 243 -30.77 -3.86 19.26
C VAL A 243 -31.38 -4.30 20.60
N LYS A 244 -32.73 -4.39 20.69
CA LYS A 244 -33.39 -4.85 21.91
C LYS A 244 -32.97 -6.26 22.32
N ALA A 245 -32.84 -7.17 21.36
CA ALA A 245 -32.32 -8.51 21.61
C ALA A 245 -30.90 -8.51 22.17
N LYS A 246 -30.04 -7.64 21.62
CA LYS A 246 -28.65 -7.48 22.12
C LYS A 246 -28.60 -6.86 23.51
N VAL A 247 -29.43 -5.84 23.79
CA VAL A 247 -29.56 -5.24 25.14
C VAL A 247 -30.02 -6.27 26.15
N LYS A 248 -31.03 -7.07 25.80
CA LYS A 248 -31.52 -8.17 26.66
C LYS A 248 -30.43 -9.23 26.91
N HIS A 249 -29.63 -9.55 25.89
CA HIS A 249 -28.56 -10.55 26.02
C HIS A 249 -27.40 -10.09 26.89
N LEU A 250 -26.92 -8.85 26.72
CA LEU A 250 -25.79 -8.30 27.47
C LEU A 250 -26.21 -7.73 28.85
N GLY A 251 -27.47 -7.32 28.99
CA GLY A 251 -27.93 -6.44 30.04
C GLY A 251 -27.68 -4.96 29.69
N ARG A 252 -28.67 -4.10 30.02
CA ARG A 252 -28.66 -2.68 29.68
C ARG A 252 -27.38 -1.94 30.12
N LYS A 253 -26.92 -2.20 31.33
CA LYS A 253 -25.70 -1.56 31.89
C LYS A 253 -24.46 -1.89 31.05
N GLU A 254 -24.33 -3.15 30.65
CA GLU A 254 -23.18 -3.61 29.88
C GLU A 254 -23.25 -3.14 28.42
N PHE A 255 -24.43 -3.12 27.83
CA PHE A 255 -24.63 -2.51 26.52
C PHE A 255 -24.19 -1.04 26.49
N ILE A 256 -24.59 -0.25 27.50
CA ILE A 256 -24.15 1.14 27.64
C ILE A 256 -22.62 1.22 27.73
N ASN A 257 -21.99 0.36 28.52
CA ASN A 257 -20.53 0.38 28.68
C ASN A 257 -19.78 -0.02 27.41
N GLN A 258 -20.21 -1.09 26.72
CA GLN A 258 -19.49 -1.64 25.57
C GLN A 258 -19.81 -0.94 24.24
N VAL A 259 -20.97 -0.31 24.11
CA VAL A 259 -21.44 0.28 22.84
C VAL A 259 -21.55 1.79 22.94
N ILE A 260 -22.37 2.30 23.86
CA ILE A 260 -22.68 3.74 23.92
C ILE A 260 -21.46 4.55 24.36
N ARG A 261 -20.86 4.20 25.50
CA ARG A 261 -19.71 4.91 26.07
C ARG A 261 -18.42 4.78 25.24
N MET A 262 -18.34 3.75 24.43
CA MET A 262 -17.19 3.52 23.56
C MET A 262 -17.30 4.29 22.23
N CYS A 263 -18.39 5.00 21.98
CA CYS A 263 -18.50 5.85 20.80
C CYS A 263 -17.60 7.09 20.98
N PRO A 264 -16.58 7.30 20.13
CA PRO A 264 -15.59 8.36 20.31
C PRO A 264 -16.20 9.77 20.15
N THR A 265 -17.31 9.88 19.44
CA THR A 265 -18.00 11.15 19.18
C THR A 265 -19.35 11.25 19.90
N GLN A 266 -19.65 10.27 20.76
CA GLN A 266 -20.93 10.23 21.51
C GLN A 266 -22.18 10.28 20.60
N ALA A 267 -22.06 9.73 19.39
CA ALA A 267 -23.12 9.73 18.38
C ALA A 267 -24.24 8.70 18.65
N LEU A 268 -24.22 8.00 19.79
CA LEU A 268 -25.16 6.93 20.11
C LEU A 268 -25.90 7.24 21.41
N ALA A 269 -27.23 7.08 21.41
CA ALA A 269 -28.07 7.15 22.58
C ALA A 269 -29.01 5.94 22.70
N LEU A 270 -29.09 5.33 23.89
CA LEU A 270 -30.00 4.22 24.16
C LEU A 270 -31.23 4.75 24.90
N ASN A 271 -32.41 4.62 24.27
CA ASN A 271 -33.69 5.05 24.80
C ASN A 271 -34.21 4.12 25.90
N ASP A 272 -35.21 4.57 26.67
CA ASP A 272 -35.80 3.79 27.78
C ASP A 272 -36.45 2.49 27.33
N ASP A 273 -36.94 2.43 26.10
CA ASP A 273 -37.53 1.23 25.46
C ASP A 273 -36.50 0.31 24.80
N ASP A 274 -35.22 0.51 25.08
CA ASP A 274 -34.06 -0.20 24.51
C ASP A 274 -33.86 -0.03 22.99
N THR A 275 -34.45 1.00 22.38
CA THR A 275 -34.12 1.42 21.03
C THR A 275 -32.86 2.28 21.00
N LEU A 276 -32.16 2.31 19.86
CA LEU A 276 -30.91 3.05 19.68
C LEU A 276 -31.11 4.21 18.70
N ASP A 277 -30.79 5.40 19.15
CA ASP A 277 -30.65 6.57 18.28
C ASP A 277 -29.20 6.76 17.85
N VAL A 278 -29.02 7.18 16.59
CA VAL A 278 -27.71 7.44 15.98
C VAL A 278 -27.68 8.85 15.40
N ASP A 279 -26.82 9.71 15.92
CA ASP A 279 -26.50 10.97 15.25
C ASP A 279 -25.50 10.69 14.12
N ASN A 280 -26.02 10.48 12.92
CA ASN A 280 -25.20 10.15 11.77
C ASN A 280 -24.29 11.30 11.30
N LYS A 281 -24.56 12.57 11.70
CA LYS A 281 -23.69 13.71 11.41
C LYS A 281 -22.43 13.68 12.27
N SER A 282 -22.56 13.29 13.53
CA SER A 282 -21.42 13.14 14.46
C SER A 282 -20.73 11.78 14.34
N CYS A 283 -21.30 10.83 13.62
CA CYS A 283 -20.72 9.49 13.45
C CYS A 283 -19.48 9.51 12.55
N VAL A 284 -18.32 9.15 13.11
CA VAL A 284 -17.03 9.04 12.40
C VAL A 284 -16.80 7.69 11.74
N ARG A 285 -17.81 6.84 11.68
CA ARG A 285 -17.77 5.54 10.98
C ARG A 285 -16.64 4.59 11.43
N CYS A 286 -16.26 4.64 12.70
CA CYS A 286 -15.14 3.87 13.27
C CYS A 286 -15.39 2.36 13.38
N MET A 287 -16.59 1.88 13.08
CA MET A 287 -17.01 0.47 13.09
C MET A 287 -17.17 -0.17 14.48
N HIS A 288 -16.80 0.48 15.58
CA HIS A 288 -16.82 -0.15 16.91
C HIS A 288 -18.20 -0.72 17.28
N CYS A 289 -19.25 0.10 17.23
CA CYS A 289 -20.61 -0.33 17.56
C CYS A 289 -21.12 -1.45 16.63
N ILE A 290 -20.78 -1.37 15.34
CA ILE A 290 -21.12 -2.40 14.34
C ILE A 290 -20.44 -3.72 14.70
N ASN A 291 -19.16 -3.71 15.12
CA ASN A 291 -18.43 -4.93 15.49
C ASN A 291 -19.02 -5.61 16.74
N VAL A 292 -19.54 -4.83 17.69
CA VAL A 292 -20.20 -5.38 18.89
C VAL A 292 -21.60 -5.87 18.59
N CYS A 293 -22.31 -5.20 17.67
CA CYS A 293 -23.74 -5.43 17.36
C CYS A 293 -23.95 -5.84 15.90
N THR A 294 -23.22 -6.84 15.41
CA THR A 294 -23.15 -7.23 13.99
C THR A 294 -24.52 -7.54 13.33
N LYS A 295 -25.51 -8.01 14.10
CA LYS A 295 -26.87 -8.24 13.60
C LYS A 295 -27.73 -6.97 13.60
N ALA A 296 -27.49 -6.11 14.60
CA ALA A 296 -28.30 -4.92 14.84
C ALA A 296 -27.85 -3.72 14.01
N LEU A 297 -26.54 -3.57 13.79
CA LEU A 297 -25.95 -2.40 13.15
C LEU A 297 -25.13 -2.79 11.92
N LYS A 298 -25.30 -2.05 10.84
CA LYS A 298 -24.53 -2.25 9.61
C LYS A 298 -24.11 -0.92 8.99
N PRO A 299 -23.04 -0.89 8.19
CA PRO A 299 -22.72 0.27 7.35
C PRO A 299 -23.94 0.71 6.53
N GLY A 300 -24.01 1.98 6.21
CA GLY A 300 -25.04 2.51 5.31
C GLY A 300 -25.08 1.80 3.95
N LYS A 301 -26.01 2.17 3.12
CA LYS A 301 -26.24 1.56 1.80
C LYS A 301 -25.41 2.24 0.70
N ASP A 302 -25.18 3.55 0.82
CA ASP A 302 -24.35 4.33 -0.12
C ASP A 302 -22.86 4.13 0.24
N ARG A 303 -22.30 2.99 -0.18
CA ARG A 303 -20.96 2.51 0.16
C ARG A 303 -19.94 2.89 -0.91
N GLY A 304 -18.69 3.02 -0.49
CA GLY A 304 -17.55 3.34 -1.34
C GLY A 304 -16.27 3.32 -0.55
N ILE A 305 -15.30 4.12 -1.00
CA ILE A 305 -13.98 4.25 -0.38
C ILE A 305 -13.67 5.69 0.01
N CYS A 306 -12.88 5.83 1.06
CA CYS A 306 -12.09 7.01 1.38
C CYS A 306 -10.64 6.71 0.98
N ILE A 307 -9.97 7.66 0.32
CA ILE A 307 -8.58 7.51 -0.12
C ILE A 307 -7.69 8.38 0.75
N LEU A 308 -6.66 7.74 1.32
CA LEU A 308 -5.67 8.42 2.16
C LEU A 308 -4.28 8.24 1.55
N VAL A 309 -3.47 9.29 1.59
CA VAL A 309 -2.10 9.29 1.05
C VAL A 309 -1.09 9.68 2.13
N GLY A 310 0.07 9.02 2.14
CA GLY A 310 1.21 9.39 2.96
C GLY A 310 1.46 8.54 4.20
N GLY A 311 0.75 7.41 4.37
CA GLY A 311 0.97 6.52 5.51
C GLY A 311 2.37 5.90 5.54
N LYS A 312 3.04 5.96 6.70
CA LYS A 312 4.37 5.40 6.91
C LYS A 312 4.60 5.08 8.38
N ARG A 313 5.21 3.95 8.65
CA ARG A 313 5.71 3.63 10.00
C ARG A 313 7.17 3.21 9.95
N THR A 314 8.00 3.84 10.76
CA THR A 314 9.40 3.47 10.96
C THR A 314 9.80 3.65 12.42
N LEU A 315 10.86 2.94 12.84
CA LEU A 315 11.42 3.12 14.18
C LEU A 315 11.97 4.55 14.40
N LYS A 316 12.40 5.21 13.33
CA LYS A 316 13.04 6.53 13.40
C LYS A 316 12.03 7.66 13.64
N ILE A 317 10.87 7.61 12.99
CA ILE A 317 9.87 8.70 13.02
C ILE A 317 8.52 8.29 13.64
N GLY A 318 8.36 7.03 14.07
CA GLY A 318 7.08 6.52 14.56
C GLY A 318 6.05 6.31 13.46
N ASP A 319 4.79 6.58 13.76
CA ASP A 319 3.66 6.42 12.85
C ASP A 319 3.30 7.75 12.19
N LEU A 320 3.25 7.72 10.86
CA LEU A 320 2.69 8.77 10.02
C LEU A 320 1.43 8.18 9.38
N PHE A 321 0.27 8.73 9.72
CA PHE A 321 -1.00 8.31 9.13
C PHE A 321 -1.22 9.02 7.79
N GLY A 322 -1.84 8.32 6.83
CA GLY A 322 -2.24 8.93 5.58
C GLY A 322 -3.24 10.07 5.80
N SER A 323 -3.09 11.15 5.03
CA SER A 323 -4.06 12.24 4.95
C SER A 323 -5.17 11.88 3.99
N VAL A 324 -6.40 12.23 4.31
CA VAL A 324 -7.54 12.05 3.40
C VAL A 324 -7.36 12.99 2.21
N VAL A 325 -7.36 12.42 1.01
CA VAL A 325 -7.31 13.18 -0.26
C VAL A 325 -8.61 13.06 -1.05
N ILE A 326 -9.35 11.97 -0.89
CA ILE A 326 -10.71 11.79 -1.39
C ILE A 326 -11.58 11.29 -0.23
N PRO A 327 -12.50 12.10 0.31
CA PRO A 327 -13.36 11.70 1.42
C PRO A 327 -14.30 10.54 1.07
N PHE A 328 -14.81 10.53 -0.18
CA PHE A 328 -15.70 9.50 -0.66
C PHE A 328 -15.62 9.33 -2.19
N MET A 329 -15.44 8.09 -2.65
CA MET A 329 -15.50 7.68 -4.04
C MET A 329 -16.29 6.36 -4.14
N LYS A 330 -17.23 6.26 -5.07
CA LYS A 330 -17.93 5.00 -5.36
C LYS A 330 -17.04 4.05 -6.14
N LEU A 331 -17.27 2.74 -5.96
CA LEU A 331 -16.67 1.67 -6.75
C LEU A 331 -17.72 0.61 -7.05
N GLU A 332 -18.62 0.90 -7.97
CA GLU A 332 -19.75 0.03 -8.33
C GLU A 332 -19.60 -0.58 -9.74
N ASN A 333 -19.08 0.19 -10.68
CA ASN A 333 -18.99 -0.18 -12.09
C ASN A 333 -17.54 -0.03 -12.61
N ASP A 334 -17.27 -0.48 -13.83
CA ASP A 334 -15.92 -0.48 -14.39
C ASP A 334 -15.35 0.94 -14.58
N GLU A 335 -16.18 1.93 -14.92
CA GLU A 335 -15.77 3.34 -15.02
C GLU A 335 -15.25 3.89 -13.67
N ASP A 336 -15.83 3.48 -12.54
CA ASP A 336 -15.34 3.87 -11.22
C ASP A 336 -13.94 3.27 -10.96
N TYR A 337 -13.68 2.04 -11.42
CA TYR A 337 -12.36 1.42 -11.29
C TYR A 337 -11.34 2.05 -12.23
N GLU A 338 -11.73 2.49 -13.43
CA GLU A 338 -10.86 3.25 -14.34
C GLU A 338 -10.43 4.57 -13.71
N LYS A 339 -11.36 5.31 -13.10
CA LYS A 339 -11.05 6.54 -12.33
C LYS A 339 -10.12 6.27 -11.13
N LEU A 340 -10.28 5.12 -10.48
CA LEU A 340 -9.38 4.70 -9.40
C LEU A 340 -7.96 4.48 -9.90
N VAL A 341 -7.79 3.82 -11.03
CA VAL A 341 -6.50 3.57 -11.68
C VAL A 341 -5.86 4.89 -12.13
N GLU A 342 -6.61 5.75 -12.81
CA GLU A 342 -6.15 7.07 -13.23
C GLU A 342 -5.65 7.90 -12.05
N LEU A 343 -6.40 7.95 -10.95
CA LEU A 343 -5.96 8.63 -9.74
C LEU A 343 -4.68 8.03 -9.16
N ALA A 344 -4.56 6.70 -9.17
CA ALA A 344 -3.37 6.02 -8.68
C ALA A 344 -2.14 6.34 -9.52
N HIS A 345 -2.28 6.43 -10.86
CA HIS A 345 -1.22 6.91 -11.75
C HIS A 345 -0.84 8.37 -11.47
N ASN A 346 -1.82 9.26 -11.37
CA ASN A 346 -1.56 10.66 -11.07
C ASN A 346 -0.78 10.84 -9.75
N ILE A 347 -1.11 10.04 -8.73
CA ILE A 347 -0.36 10.04 -7.46
C ILE A 347 1.06 9.51 -7.66
N LEU A 348 1.24 8.44 -8.45
CA LEU A 348 2.55 7.85 -8.73
C LEU A 348 3.45 8.83 -9.49
N ASP A 349 2.92 9.44 -10.54
CA ASP A 349 3.65 10.39 -11.39
C ASP A 349 4.05 11.64 -10.61
N PHE A 350 3.12 12.19 -9.82
CA PHE A 350 3.43 13.31 -8.94
C PHE A 350 4.52 12.97 -7.93
N PHE A 351 4.46 11.77 -7.35
CA PHE A 351 5.51 11.27 -6.45
C PHE A 351 6.85 11.10 -7.17
N ALA A 352 6.84 10.52 -8.37
CA ALA A 352 8.06 10.32 -9.17
C ALA A 352 8.74 11.65 -9.53
N GLU A 353 7.95 12.68 -9.80
CA GLU A 353 8.45 14.00 -10.21
C GLU A 353 8.90 14.88 -9.04
N ASN A 354 8.28 14.76 -7.88
CA ASN A 354 8.47 15.71 -6.77
C ASN A 354 9.19 15.14 -5.55
N ALA A 355 9.28 13.80 -5.39
CA ALA A 355 9.94 13.22 -4.23
C ALA A 355 11.46 13.27 -4.36
N LEU A 356 12.13 13.48 -3.23
CA LEU A 356 13.58 13.38 -3.12
C LEU A 356 14.03 11.91 -3.02
N GLU A 357 15.30 11.66 -3.23
CA GLU A 357 15.90 10.32 -3.09
C GLU A 357 15.66 9.76 -1.67
N HIS A 358 15.08 8.55 -1.59
CA HIS A 358 14.69 7.88 -0.35
C HIS A 358 13.57 8.56 0.45
N GLU A 359 12.88 9.54 -0.11
CA GLU A 359 11.72 10.19 0.49
C GLU A 359 10.45 9.36 0.22
N ARG A 360 9.61 9.17 1.23
CA ARG A 360 8.28 8.54 1.09
C ARG A 360 7.22 9.60 0.83
N THR A 361 6.10 9.18 0.25
CA THR A 361 5.00 10.08 -0.12
C THR A 361 4.54 10.97 1.04
N GLY A 362 4.42 10.41 2.26
CA GLY A 362 4.05 11.22 3.42
C GLY A 362 5.09 12.28 3.82
N GLU A 363 6.37 11.95 3.68
CA GLU A 363 7.47 12.92 3.94
C GLU A 363 7.50 14.01 2.86
N MET A 364 7.24 13.64 1.61
CA MET A 364 7.08 14.59 0.51
C MET A 364 5.92 15.56 0.78
N ILE A 365 4.75 15.03 1.15
CA ILE A 365 3.58 15.87 1.48
C ILE A 365 3.88 16.82 2.65
N GLU A 366 4.60 16.38 3.68
CA GLU A 366 5.04 17.28 4.77
C GLU A 366 5.97 18.39 4.29
N ARG A 367 6.86 18.07 3.36
CA ARG A 367 7.82 19.03 2.82
C ARG A 367 7.18 20.08 1.91
N ILE A 368 6.30 19.64 0.98
CA ILE A 368 5.67 20.53 -0.01
C ILE A 368 4.35 21.13 0.47
N GLY A 369 3.70 20.52 1.47
CA GLY A 369 2.37 20.87 1.97
C GLY A 369 1.23 20.12 1.27
N LEU A 370 0.19 19.77 2.02
CA LEU A 370 -0.96 19.01 1.51
C LEU A 370 -1.73 19.78 0.42
N VAL A 371 -1.86 21.09 0.56
CA VAL A 371 -2.54 21.95 -0.44
C VAL A 371 -1.84 21.84 -1.79
N ASN A 372 -0.53 22.01 -1.82
CA ASN A 372 0.25 21.92 -3.08
C ASN A 372 0.19 20.50 -3.68
N PHE A 373 0.13 19.46 -2.84
CA PHE A 373 -0.06 18.10 -3.30
C PHE A 373 -1.43 17.91 -3.96
N LEU A 374 -2.51 18.36 -3.35
CA LEU A 374 -3.86 18.26 -3.91
C LEU A 374 -4.00 19.08 -5.19
N GLU A 375 -3.44 20.31 -5.21
CA GLU A 375 -3.42 21.17 -6.40
C GLU A 375 -2.68 20.49 -7.56
N GLY A 376 -1.52 19.91 -7.29
CA GLY A 376 -0.75 19.17 -8.29
C GLY A 376 -1.44 17.94 -8.87
N LEU A 377 -2.38 17.35 -8.12
CA LEU A 377 -3.22 16.24 -8.57
C LEU A 377 -4.53 16.73 -9.22
N GLY A 378 -4.80 18.03 -9.27
CA GLY A 378 -6.07 18.59 -9.74
C GLY A 378 -7.26 18.25 -8.83
N LEU A 379 -7.00 17.98 -7.54
CA LEU A 379 -8.03 17.65 -6.56
C LEU A 379 -8.48 18.89 -5.79
N ASP A 380 -9.77 18.94 -5.51
CA ASP A 380 -10.36 20.01 -4.70
C ASP A 380 -10.11 19.81 -3.21
N LEU A 381 -9.93 20.92 -2.50
CA LEU A 381 -9.91 20.90 -1.05
C LEU A 381 -11.35 20.73 -0.52
N ASP A 382 -11.53 19.81 0.41
CA ASP A 382 -12.81 19.57 1.09
C ASP A 382 -12.61 19.72 2.61
N VAL A 383 -13.50 20.45 3.26
CA VAL A 383 -13.47 20.63 4.72
C VAL A 383 -13.58 19.32 5.50
N ASN A 384 -14.20 18.31 4.90
CA ASN A 384 -14.33 16.99 5.49
C ASN A 384 -13.05 16.16 5.49
N MET A 385 -12.01 16.57 4.76
CA MET A 385 -10.71 15.88 4.74
C MET A 385 -10.07 15.85 6.13
N ILE A 386 -10.29 16.91 6.93
CA ILE A 386 -9.72 17.08 8.27
C ILE A 386 -10.74 17.55 9.31
N ALA A 387 -12.05 17.38 9.04
CA ALA A 387 -13.13 17.83 9.94
C ALA A 387 -12.98 17.33 11.39
N GLN A 388 -12.30 16.22 11.59
CA GLN A 388 -11.91 15.69 12.89
C GLN A 388 -10.44 15.29 12.86
N PRO A 389 -9.55 16.25 13.14
CA PRO A 389 -8.11 16.04 13.03
C PRO A 389 -7.68 14.87 13.91
N ARG A 390 -7.00 13.90 13.31
CA ARG A 390 -6.32 12.88 14.07
C ARG A 390 -5.15 13.50 14.80
N THR A 391 -4.86 13.02 15.98
CA THR A 391 -3.65 13.39 16.72
C THR A 391 -2.41 12.81 16.02
N ASN A 392 -2.14 13.27 14.82
CA ASN A 392 -0.92 12.97 14.10
C ASN A 392 -0.04 14.22 14.22
N SER A 393 1.08 14.09 14.94
CA SER A 393 2.03 15.19 15.16
C SER A 393 2.69 15.70 13.87
N TYR A 394 2.54 14.99 12.76
CA TYR A 394 3.15 15.33 11.48
C TYR A 394 2.21 16.08 10.53
N ILE A 395 0.91 16.07 10.77
CA ILE A 395 -0.04 16.80 9.92
C ILE A 395 -0.55 18.00 10.70
N ARG A 396 -0.24 19.18 10.19
CA ARG A 396 -0.81 20.44 10.71
C ARG A 396 -2.24 20.55 10.20
N THR A 397 -3.17 20.64 11.13
CA THR A 397 -4.59 20.80 10.83
C THR A 397 -5.08 22.21 11.17
N ASP A 398 -4.30 22.99 11.91
CA ASP A 398 -4.62 24.36 12.26
C ASP A 398 -4.74 25.22 11.00
N GLY A 399 -5.86 25.93 10.86
CA GLY A 399 -6.11 26.82 9.74
C GLY A 399 -6.55 26.13 8.45
N TRP A 400 -6.89 24.84 8.45
CA TRP A 400 -7.36 24.16 7.26
C TRP A 400 -8.63 24.77 6.66
N ASP A 401 -9.58 25.16 7.46
CA ASP A 401 -10.79 25.83 6.99
C ASP A 401 -10.48 27.16 6.28
N ASP A 402 -9.42 27.86 6.73
CA ASP A 402 -8.93 29.07 6.08
C ASP A 402 -8.28 28.77 4.71
N GLU A 403 -7.55 27.66 4.60
CA GLU A 403 -6.97 27.22 3.33
C GLU A 403 -8.04 26.81 2.32
N VAL A 404 -9.08 26.10 2.75
CA VAL A 404 -10.23 25.74 1.91
C VAL A 404 -10.94 27.00 1.40
N ARG A 405 -11.16 28.00 2.26
CA ARG A 405 -11.74 29.28 1.84
C ARG A 405 -10.88 29.99 0.78
N LYS A 406 -9.59 30.14 1.04
CA LYS A 406 -8.64 30.74 0.07
C LYS A 406 -8.61 30.01 -1.25
N TRP A 407 -8.71 28.69 -1.25
CA TRP A 407 -8.78 27.86 -2.45
C TRP A 407 -10.04 28.17 -3.26
N ASN A 408 -11.20 28.17 -2.62
CA ASN A 408 -12.47 28.44 -3.27
C ASN A 408 -12.52 29.87 -3.83
N ASP A 409 -11.99 30.87 -3.08
CA ASP A 409 -11.90 32.26 -3.54
C ASP A 409 -11.03 32.39 -4.80
N ARG A 410 -9.91 31.68 -4.87
CA ARG A 410 -9.04 31.66 -6.07
C ARG A 410 -9.73 31.02 -7.27
N LYS A 411 -10.49 29.93 -7.08
CA LYS A 411 -11.26 29.29 -8.16
C LYS A 411 -12.35 30.21 -8.72
N THR A 412 -13.06 30.90 -7.85
CA THR A 412 -14.10 31.86 -8.26
C THR A 412 -13.48 33.01 -9.04
N ALA A 413 -12.36 33.58 -8.58
CA ALA A 413 -11.67 34.66 -9.28
C ALA A 413 -11.02 34.24 -10.63
N ALA A 414 -10.73 32.97 -10.82
CA ALA A 414 -10.20 32.44 -12.08
C ALA A 414 -11.31 32.08 -13.09
N ALA A 415 -12.57 32.00 -12.64
CA ALA A 415 -13.74 31.71 -13.46
C ALA A 415 -14.48 32.99 -13.93
N GLU A 416 -14.16 34.16 -13.36
CA GLU A 416 -14.53 35.49 -13.77
C GLU A 416 -13.49 36.07 -14.77
#